data_f347589e0f358313bb5a26c90afcb0b2
#
_entry.id   f347589e0f358313bb5a26c90afcb0b2
#
_cell.length_a   1.000
_cell.length_b   1.000
_cell.length_c   1.000
_cell.angle_alpha   90.00
_cell.angle_beta   90.00
_cell.angle_gamma   90.00
#
_symmetry.space_group_name_H-M   'P 1'
#
loop_
_entity.id
_entity.type
_entity.pdbx_description
1 polymer ?
#
loop_
_entity_poly.entity_id
_entity_poly.type
_entity_poly.pdbx_seq_one_letter_code
_entity_poly.pdbx_strand_id
1 'polypeptide(L)'
;MIEVYYVEDDENIAQAVKDYLELQGYKVKILETIAVAKQVLREHTPSIVLVDWNMPDGRGDNLCQWIRRNWRELPVIFITVRGDSVDIVSGFQCGADDYVVKPFELEVLHSRILALLRRSGNVAERYLSCDGIRIDQDRHTVSYHSEEINVSAAEYQLLLYLMRNKGKTVTREKILEQVWDVNGKCPDRYFG
;
A
#
# COMPACT_ATOMS: atom_id res chain seq x y z
N MET A 1 10.43 2.93 -1.43
CA MET A 1 9.62 3.22 -2.65
C MET A 1 8.64 2.07 -2.80
N ILE A 2 7.35 2.36 -3.04
CA ILE A 2 6.32 1.33 -3.19
C ILE A 2 6.44 0.72 -4.57
N GLU A 3 6.57 -0.61 -4.63
CA GLU A 3 6.69 -1.34 -5.88
C GLU A 3 5.38 -2.07 -6.20
N VAL A 4 4.89 -1.88 -7.44
CA VAL A 4 3.65 -2.45 -7.98
C VAL A 4 4.02 -3.39 -9.11
N TYR A 5 3.56 -4.65 -9.06
CA TYR A 5 3.59 -5.52 -10.22
C TYR A 5 2.23 -5.52 -10.88
N TYR A 6 2.21 -5.27 -12.18
CA TYR A 6 1.01 -5.28 -13.00
C TYR A 6 1.10 -6.39 -14.05
N VAL A 7 0.25 -7.39 -13.91
CA VAL A 7 0.14 -8.54 -14.80
C VAL A 7 -0.97 -8.26 -15.80
N GLU A 8 -0.57 -7.89 -17.03
CA GLU A 8 -1.45 -7.41 -18.10
C GLU A 8 -0.76 -7.63 -19.43
N ASP A 9 -1.45 -8.20 -20.42
CA ASP A 9 -0.93 -8.47 -21.77
C ASP A 9 -1.27 -7.37 -22.78
N ASP A 10 -2.25 -6.50 -22.50
CA ASP A 10 -2.52 -5.32 -23.31
C ASP A 10 -1.50 -4.21 -23.00
N GLU A 11 -0.56 -4.00 -23.91
CA GLU A 11 0.51 -3.00 -23.76
C GLU A 11 -0.03 -1.58 -23.55
N ASN A 12 -1.14 -1.19 -24.21
CA ASN A 12 -1.69 0.15 -24.09
C ASN A 12 -2.28 0.40 -22.71
N ILE A 13 -3.05 -0.58 -22.19
CA ILE A 13 -3.63 -0.50 -20.85
C ILE A 13 -2.51 -0.54 -19.81
N ALA A 14 -1.56 -1.47 -19.95
CA ALA A 14 -0.44 -1.62 -19.06
C ALA A 14 0.39 -0.34 -18.97
N GLN A 15 0.71 0.28 -20.12
CA GLN A 15 1.51 1.49 -20.15
C GLN A 15 0.77 2.70 -19.56
N ALA A 16 -0.53 2.87 -19.86
CA ALA A 16 -1.33 3.95 -19.30
C ALA A 16 -1.41 3.89 -17.77
N VAL A 17 -1.62 2.70 -17.21
CA VAL A 17 -1.63 2.49 -15.74
C VAL A 17 -0.25 2.73 -15.16
N LYS A 18 0.81 2.23 -15.81
CA LYS A 18 2.18 2.44 -15.36
C LYS A 18 2.53 3.92 -15.31
N ASP A 19 2.33 4.66 -16.40
CA ASP A 19 2.68 6.08 -16.49
C ASP A 19 1.96 6.89 -15.40
N TYR A 20 0.68 6.62 -15.21
CA TYR A 20 -0.09 7.27 -14.15
C TYR A 20 0.44 6.96 -12.74
N LEU A 21 0.69 5.69 -12.42
CA LEU A 21 1.16 5.31 -11.11
C LEU A 21 2.61 5.77 -10.84
N GLU A 22 3.47 5.81 -11.86
CA GLU A 22 4.83 6.36 -11.72
C GLU A 22 4.81 7.86 -11.44
N LEU A 23 3.87 8.63 -12.01
CA LEU A 23 3.62 10.03 -11.64
C LEU A 23 3.17 10.19 -10.18
N GLN A 24 2.54 9.17 -9.60
CA GLN A 24 2.16 9.14 -8.18
C GLN A 24 3.29 8.65 -7.26
N GLY A 25 4.49 8.40 -7.80
CA GLY A 25 5.67 8.00 -7.03
C GLY A 25 5.81 6.50 -6.76
N TYR A 26 5.05 5.66 -7.46
CA TYR A 26 5.23 4.20 -7.45
C TYR A 26 6.33 3.77 -8.40
N LYS A 27 6.88 2.58 -8.18
CA LYS A 27 7.71 1.86 -9.15
C LYS A 27 6.89 0.73 -9.74
N VAL A 28 6.57 0.79 -11.03
CA VAL A 28 5.69 -0.17 -11.69
C VAL A 28 6.48 -1.10 -12.60
N LYS A 29 6.26 -2.42 -12.43
CA LYS A 29 6.78 -3.46 -13.32
C LYS A 29 5.64 -4.17 -14.02
N ILE A 30 5.57 -4.05 -15.34
CA ILE A 30 4.62 -4.77 -16.20
C ILE A 30 5.13 -6.19 -16.41
N LEU A 31 4.22 -7.17 -16.34
CA LEU A 31 4.48 -8.60 -16.49
C LEU A 31 3.42 -9.16 -17.46
N GLU A 32 3.83 -9.56 -18.65
CA GLU A 32 2.93 -9.87 -19.76
C GLU A 32 2.29 -11.25 -19.67
N THR A 33 2.75 -12.12 -18.75
CA THR A 33 2.22 -13.48 -18.58
C THR A 33 2.26 -13.91 -17.12
N ILE A 34 1.42 -14.89 -16.78
CA ILE A 34 1.41 -15.55 -15.46
C ILE A 34 2.76 -16.26 -15.19
N ALA A 35 3.36 -16.84 -16.23
CA ALA A 35 4.65 -17.53 -16.10
C ALA A 35 5.75 -16.56 -15.68
N VAL A 36 5.85 -15.41 -16.36
CA VAL A 36 6.80 -14.32 -16.02
C VAL A 36 6.50 -13.78 -14.63
N ALA A 37 5.22 -13.55 -14.29
CA ALA A 37 4.83 -13.07 -12.97
C ALA A 37 5.29 -14.03 -11.86
N LYS A 38 5.10 -15.33 -12.01
CA LYS A 38 5.57 -16.34 -11.05
C LYS A 38 7.08 -16.38 -10.91
N GLN A 39 7.82 -16.22 -12.01
CA GLN A 39 9.27 -16.16 -11.97
C GLN A 39 9.75 -14.94 -11.18
N VAL A 40 9.28 -13.76 -11.54
CA VAL A 40 9.69 -12.50 -10.90
C VAL A 40 9.31 -12.46 -9.42
N LEU A 41 8.12 -12.94 -9.06
CA LEU A 41 7.66 -12.99 -7.65
C LEU A 41 8.52 -13.91 -6.76
N ARG A 42 9.16 -14.96 -7.31
CA ARG A 42 10.11 -15.80 -6.56
C ARG A 42 11.40 -15.08 -6.23
N GLU A 43 11.82 -14.14 -7.08
CA GLU A 43 13.07 -13.39 -6.91
C GLU A 43 12.86 -12.17 -6.01
N HIS A 44 11.73 -11.48 -6.17
CA HIS A 44 11.41 -10.28 -5.41
C HIS A 44 9.89 -10.13 -5.21
N THR A 45 9.48 -9.73 -4.00
CA THR A 45 8.08 -9.53 -3.63
C THR A 45 7.75 -8.03 -3.65
N PRO A 46 6.76 -7.59 -4.45
CA PRO A 46 6.32 -6.19 -4.49
C PRO A 46 5.46 -5.84 -3.28
N SER A 47 5.07 -4.57 -3.19
CA SER A 47 4.13 -4.09 -2.18
C SER A 47 2.67 -4.48 -2.49
N ILE A 48 2.33 -4.65 -3.77
CA ILE A 48 1.00 -5.02 -4.27
C ILE A 48 1.10 -5.62 -5.68
N VAL A 49 0.18 -6.50 -6.02
CA VAL A 49 0.04 -7.07 -7.37
C VAL A 49 -1.32 -6.70 -7.97
N LEU A 50 -1.32 -6.15 -9.18
CA LEU A 50 -2.49 -5.96 -10.01
C LEU A 50 -2.52 -7.09 -11.05
N VAL A 51 -3.66 -7.73 -11.27
CA VAL A 51 -3.74 -8.92 -12.14
C VAL A 51 -4.95 -8.81 -13.05
N ASP A 52 -4.75 -8.88 -14.37
CA ASP A 52 -5.87 -9.12 -15.26
C ASP A 52 -6.38 -10.56 -15.09
N TRP A 53 -7.67 -10.70 -15.20
CA TRP A 53 -8.35 -11.99 -15.13
C TRP A 53 -8.02 -12.88 -16.31
N ASN A 54 -7.96 -12.34 -17.53
CA ASN A 54 -7.71 -13.05 -18.76
C ASN A 54 -6.28 -12.81 -19.21
N MET A 55 -5.44 -13.81 -19.07
CA MET A 55 -4.05 -13.76 -19.53
C MET A 55 -3.83 -14.77 -20.67
N PRO A 56 -2.88 -14.54 -21.59
CA PRO A 56 -2.64 -15.41 -22.73
C PRO A 56 -2.23 -16.84 -22.33
N ASP A 57 -1.62 -17.01 -21.17
CA ASP A 57 -1.12 -18.28 -20.65
C ASP A 57 -1.98 -18.84 -19.49
N GLY A 58 -3.18 -18.31 -19.28
CA GLY A 58 -4.11 -18.84 -18.29
C GLY A 58 -5.05 -17.81 -17.67
N ARG A 59 -5.62 -18.15 -16.51
CA ARG A 59 -6.53 -17.27 -15.77
C ARG A 59 -5.82 -16.66 -14.58
N GLY A 60 -6.09 -15.39 -14.31
CA GLY A 60 -5.53 -14.62 -13.19
C GLY A 60 -5.86 -15.24 -11.81
N ASP A 61 -7.00 -15.92 -11.65
CA ASP A 61 -7.36 -16.62 -10.42
C ASP A 61 -6.34 -17.69 -10.02
N ASN A 62 -5.76 -18.39 -11.01
CA ASN A 62 -4.70 -19.37 -10.78
C ASN A 62 -3.42 -18.71 -10.23
N LEU A 63 -3.10 -17.50 -10.72
CA LEU A 63 -1.99 -16.73 -10.20
C LEU A 63 -2.28 -16.23 -8.77
N CYS A 64 -3.49 -15.73 -8.53
CA CYS A 64 -3.91 -15.27 -7.21
C CYS A 64 -3.82 -16.41 -6.17
N GLN A 65 -4.39 -17.58 -6.45
CA GLN A 65 -4.29 -18.74 -5.56
C GLN A 65 -2.84 -19.15 -5.29
N TRP A 66 -1.98 -19.08 -6.31
CA TRP A 66 -0.56 -19.38 -6.16
C TRP A 66 0.13 -18.32 -5.29
N ILE A 67 -0.19 -17.03 -5.46
CA ILE A 67 0.30 -15.95 -4.59
C ILE A 67 -0.12 -16.21 -3.14
N ARG A 68 -1.38 -16.53 -2.87
CA ARG A 68 -1.89 -16.79 -1.50
C ARG A 68 -1.20 -17.96 -0.79
N ARG A 69 -0.77 -18.99 -1.54
CA ARG A 69 -0.02 -20.12 -0.98
C ARG A 69 1.40 -19.76 -0.56
N ASN A 70 2.01 -18.77 -1.22
CA ASN A 70 3.40 -18.38 -0.99
C ASN A 70 3.52 -17.10 -0.16
N TRP A 71 2.61 -16.14 -0.33
CA TRP A 71 2.58 -14.83 0.36
C TRP A 71 1.15 -14.50 0.76
N ARG A 72 0.76 -14.91 1.95
CA ARG A 72 -0.61 -14.79 2.44
C ARG A 72 -1.10 -13.34 2.51
N GLU A 73 -0.22 -12.43 2.90
CA GLU A 73 -0.54 -11.02 3.18
C GLU A 73 -0.22 -10.07 2.00
N LEU A 74 0.30 -10.57 0.88
CA LEU A 74 0.61 -9.74 -0.28
C LEU A 74 -0.69 -9.25 -0.93
N PRO A 75 -0.99 -7.94 -0.99
CA PRO A 75 -2.22 -7.43 -1.57
C PRO A 75 -2.34 -7.76 -3.06
N VAL A 76 -3.52 -8.20 -3.48
CA VAL A 76 -3.85 -8.49 -4.88
C VAL A 76 -5.16 -7.81 -5.28
N ILE A 77 -5.12 -7.02 -6.36
CA ILE A 77 -6.30 -6.44 -7.01
C ILE A 77 -6.50 -7.12 -8.36
N PHE A 78 -7.71 -7.61 -8.62
CA PHE A 78 -8.10 -7.98 -9.98
C PHE A 78 -8.53 -6.77 -10.80
N ILE A 79 -8.10 -6.74 -12.06
CA ILE A 79 -8.54 -5.78 -13.06
C ILE A 79 -9.09 -6.58 -14.24
N THR A 80 -10.38 -6.42 -14.60
CA THR A 80 -11.01 -7.29 -15.57
C THR A 80 -12.17 -6.64 -16.30
N VAL A 81 -12.47 -7.09 -17.51
CA VAL A 81 -13.66 -6.69 -18.27
C VAL A 81 -14.95 -7.34 -17.78
N ARG A 82 -14.86 -8.35 -16.91
CA ARG A 82 -16.01 -9.12 -16.45
C ARG A 82 -16.59 -8.51 -15.17
N GLY A 83 -17.81 -7.95 -15.31
CA GLY A 83 -18.59 -7.39 -14.21
C GLY A 83 -19.71 -8.30 -13.69
N ASP A 84 -19.80 -9.55 -14.17
CA ASP A 84 -20.84 -10.46 -13.73
C ASP A 84 -20.61 -10.92 -12.29
N SER A 85 -21.70 -10.97 -11.52
CA SER A 85 -21.67 -11.30 -10.09
C SER A 85 -20.99 -12.64 -9.77
N VAL A 86 -21.06 -13.61 -10.70
CA VAL A 86 -20.43 -14.93 -10.56
C VAL A 86 -18.91 -14.84 -10.65
N ASP A 87 -18.37 -14.02 -11.53
CA ASP A 87 -16.92 -13.82 -11.68
C ASP A 87 -16.33 -13.02 -10.52
N ILE A 88 -17.07 -12.03 -10.01
CA ILE A 88 -16.68 -11.27 -8.81
C ILE A 88 -16.60 -12.18 -7.58
N VAL A 89 -17.62 -13.04 -7.36
CA VAL A 89 -17.63 -14.00 -6.26
C VAL A 89 -16.47 -15.00 -6.38
N SER A 90 -16.19 -15.49 -7.61
CA SER A 90 -15.05 -16.37 -7.86
C SER A 90 -13.72 -15.70 -7.60
N GLY A 91 -13.59 -14.39 -7.93
CA GLY A 91 -12.40 -13.58 -7.65
C GLY A 91 -12.10 -13.47 -6.16
N PHE A 92 -13.11 -13.22 -5.33
CA PHE A 92 -12.95 -13.20 -3.87
C PHE A 92 -12.67 -14.58 -3.29
N GLN A 93 -13.25 -15.65 -3.85
CA GLN A 93 -12.98 -17.02 -3.40
C GLN A 93 -11.53 -17.47 -3.66
N CYS A 94 -10.84 -16.93 -4.68
CA CYS A 94 -9.43 -17.21 -4.90
C CYS A 94 -8.49 -16.42 -3.97
N GLY A 95 -9.04 -15.50 -3.15
CA GLY A 95 -8.30 -14.76 -2.13
C GLY A 95 -7.81 -13.37 -2.57
N ALA A 96 -8.37 -12.77 -3.61
CA ALA A 96 -8.10 -11.37 -3.94
C ALA A 96 -8.65 -10.42 -2.87
N ASP A 97 -8.00 -9.28 -2.69
CA ASP A 97 -8.36 -8.28 -1.67
C ASP A 97 -9.31 -7.22 -2.23
N ASP A 98 -9.29 -6.97 -3.54
CA ASP A 98 -10.19 -6.05 -4.22
C ASP A 98 -10.32 -6.38 -5.71
N TYR A 99 -11.22 -5.67 -6.37
CA TYR A 99 -11.67 -5.93 -7.72
C TYR A 99 -12.00 -4.63 -8.45
N VAL A 100 -11.52 -4.47 -9.70
CA VAL A 100 -11.76 -3.31 -10.55
C VAL A 100 -12.25 -3.77 -11.91
N VAL A 101 -13.38 -3.24 -12.36
CA VAL A 101 -13.97 -3.58 -13.67
C VAL A 101 -13.52 -2.59 -14.72
N LYS A 102 -13.02 -3.10 -15.87
CA LYS A 102 -12.71 -2.31 -17.07
C LYS A 102 -14.02 -1.94 -17.81
N PRO A 103 -14.18 -0.71 -18.30
CA PRO A 103 -13.26 0.41 -18.19
C PRO A 103 -13.31 1.06 -16.80
N PHE A 104 -12.17 1.58 -16.31
CA PHE A 104 -12.06 2.24 -15.01
C PHE A 104 -11.30 3.56 -15.10
N GLU A 105 -11.56 4.45 -14.17
CA GLU A 105 -10.78 5.67 -13.96
C GLU A 105 -9.50 5.36 -13.19
N LEU A 106 -8.36 5.92 -13.62
CA LEU A 106 -7.05 5.67 -13.00
C LEU A 106 -7.00 6.13 -11.55
N GLU A 107 -7.70 7.22 -11.21
CA GLU A 107 -7.87 7.74 -9.85
C GLU A 107 -8.59 6.75 -8.94
N VAL A 108 -9.59 6.04 -9.48
CA VAL A 108 -10.33 5.01 -8.73
C VAL A 108 -9.43 3.82 -8.43
N LEU A 109 -8.67 3.35 -9.43
CA LEU A 109 -7.67 2.29 -9.21
C LEU A 109 -6.64 2.69 -8.16
N HIS A 110 -6.07 3.91 -8.27
CA HIS A 110 -5.11 4.44 -7.31
C HIS A 110 -5.67 4.51 -5.89
N SER A 111 -6.90 4.98 -5.72
CA SER A 111 -7.55 5.04 -4.41
C SER A 111 -7.69 3.66 -3.77
N ARG A 112 -7.98 2.61 -4.54
CA ARG A 112 -8.06 1.21 -4.09
C ARG A 112 -6.68 0.65 -3.72
N ILE A 113 -5.65 0.93 -4.53
CA ILE A 113 -4.26 0.58 -4.22
C ILE A 113 -3.86 1.17 -2.87
N LEU A 114 -4.10 2.47 -2.67
CA LEU A 114 -3.80 3.15 -1.40
C LEU A 114 -4.54 2.53 -0.21
N ALA A 115 -5.83 2.16 -0.39
CA ALA A 115 -6.61 1.56 0.68
C ALA A 115 -6.05 0.19 1.11
N LEU A 116 -5.59 -0.63 0.17
CA LEU A 116 -4.99 -1.94 0.47
C LEU A 116 -3.60 -1.81 1.06
N LEU A 117 -2.75 -0.94 0.51
CA LEU A 117 -1.41 -0.71 1.03
C LEU A 117 -1.42 -0.18 2.48
N ARG A 118 -2.43 0.63 2.83
CA ARG A 118 -2.64 1.05 4.23
C ARG A 118 -2.98 -0.12 5.14
N ARG A 119 -3.87 -1.03 4.71
CA ARG A 119 -4.25 -2.23 5.49
C ARG A 119 -3.08 -3.19 5.69
N SER A 120 -2.23 -3.35 4.69
CA SER A 120 -1.04 -4.21 4.75
C SER A 120 0.16 -3.58 5.48
N GLY A 121 0.04 -2.34 5.97
CA GLY A 121 1.13 -1.61 6.63
C GLY A 121 2.26 -1.15 5.70
N ASN A 122 2.08 -1.30 4.38
CA ASN A 122 3.08 -0.93 3.37
C ASN A 122 3.09 0.58 3.05
N VAL A 123 2.07 1.31 3.45
CA VAL A 123 2.02 2.78 3.40
C VAL A 123 1.78 3.27 4.81
N ALA A 124 2.68 4.09 5.32
CA ALA A 124 2.41 4.85 6.53
C ALA A 124 1.14 5.67 6.29
N GLU A 125 0.18 5.58 7.20
CA GLU A 125 -1.01 6.42 7.10
C GLU A 125 -0.56 7.88 7.07
N ARG A 126 -0.90 8.60 6.00
CA ARG A 126 -0.62 10.05 5.93
C ARG A 126 -1.13 10.75 7.20
N TYR A 127 -2.27 10.29 7.68
CA TYR A 127 -2.89 10.81 8.89
C TYR A 127 -2.99 9.72 9.94
N LEU A 128 -2.44 9.97 11.12
CA LEU A 128 -2.78 9.23 12.33
C LEU A 128 -3.81 10.02 13.12
N SER A 129 -4.86 9.36 13.59
CA SER A 129 -5.92 10.03 14.37
C SER A 129 -6.24 9.24 15.64
N CYS A 130 -6.35 9.96 16.76
CA CYS A 130 -6.71 9.39 18.06
C CYS A 130 -7.31 10.47 18.95
N ASP A 131 -8.56 10.27 19.41
CA ASP A 131 -9.22 11.10 20.41
C ASP A 131 -9.15 12.61 20.13
N GLY A 132 -9.43 13.01 18.87
CA GLY A 132 -9.39 14.39 18.40
C GLY A 132 -8.01 14.88 17.95
N ILE A 133 -6.94 14.17 18.25
CA ILE A 133 -5.59 14.45 17.75
C ILE A 133 -5.46 13.87 16.35
N ARG A 134 -4.88 14.62 15.42
CA ARG A 134 -4.54 14.19 14.07
C ARG A 134 -3.13 14.63 13.71
N ILE A 135 -2.30 13.71 13.24
CA ILE A 135 -0.96 13.96 12.72
C ILE A 135 -1.01 13.83 11.19
N ASP A 136 -0.58 14.87 10.47
CA ASP A 136 -0.26 14.77 9.04
C ASP A 136 1.23 14.46 8.91
N GLN A 137 1.56 13.23 8.51
CA GLN A 137 2.95 12.77 8.43
C GLN A 137 3.70 13.33 7.22
N ASP A 138 2.99 13.79 6.17
CA ASP A 138 3.60 14.44 5.01
C ASP A 138 3.99 15.89 5.31
N ARG A 139 3.12 16.59 6.06
CA ARG A 139 3.33 17.99 6.43
C ARG A 139 4.06 18.16 7.76
N HIS A 140 4.24 17.09 8.53
CA HIS A 140 4.78 17.10 9.89
C HIS A 140 3.99 18.02 10.83
N THR A 141 2.67 18.13 10.62
CA THR A 141 1.78 18.96 11.43
C THR A 141 0.90 18.11 12.34
N VAL A 142 0.54 18.71 13.48
CA VAL A 142 -0.38 18.13 14.46
C VAL A 142 -1.58 19.04 14.61
N SER A 143 -2.78 18.49 14.65
CA SER A 143 -4.00 19.22 14.93
C SER A 143 -4.81 18.54 16.03
N TYR A 144 -5.56 19.33 16.80
CA TYR A 144 -6.51 18.88 17.80
C TYR A 144 -7.87 19.50 17.51
N HIS A 145 -8.91 18.66 17.33
CA HIS A 145 -10.24 19.07 16.90
C HIS A 145 -10.22 20.03 15.68
N SER A 146 -9.37 19.71 14.69
CA SER A 146 -9.17 20.47 13.44
C SER A 146 -8.41 21.79 13.57
N GLU A 147 -7.97 22.18 14.75
CA GLU A 147 -7.09 23.33 14.98
C GLU A 147 -5.63 22.85 14.99
N GLU A 148 -4.79 23.45 14.15
CA GLU A 148 -3.36 23.15 14.09
C GLU A 148 -2.67 23.65 15.37
N ILE A 149 -1.87 22.77 15.99
CA ILE A 149 -1.11 23.07 17.19
C ILE A 149 0.39 23.01 16.90
N ASN A 150 1.12 23.99 17.41
CA ASN A 150 2.58 24.00 17.30
C ASN A 150 3.17 23.02 18.32
N VAL A 151 3.96 22.09 17.79
CA VAL A 151 4.72 21.11 18.58
C VAL A 151 6.19 21.18 18.17
N SER A 152 7.08 20.98 19.13
CA SER A 152 8.51 20.81 18.85
C SER A 152 8.77 19.49 18.13
N ALA A 153 9.95 19.35 17.51
CA ALA A 153 10.37 18.10 16.85
C ALA A 153 10.29 16.90 17.80
N ALA A 154 10.72 17.05 19.03
CA ALA A 154 10.68 15.97 20.03
C ALA A 154 9.26 15.59 20.43
N GLU A 155 8.37 16.55 20.60
CA GLU A 155 6.94 16.32 20.90
C GLU A 155 6.25 15.65 19.73
N TYR A 156 6.52 16.09 18.49
CA TYR A 156 6.01 15.44 17.28
C TYR A 156 6.44 13.96 17.21
N GLN A 157 7.73 13.65 17.37
CA GLN A 157 8.26 12.29 17.32
C GLN A 157 7.68 11.41 18.44
N LEU A 158 7.58 11.95 19.65
CA LEU A 158 6.96 11.24 20.77
C LEU A 158 5.50 10.91 20.49
N LEU A 159 4.73 11.89 20.02
CA LEU A 159 3.32 11.71 19.71
C LEU A 159 3.12 10.69 18.57
N LEU A 160 3.91 10.82 17.50
CA LEU A 160 3.92 9.87 16.39
C LEU A 160 4.21 8.44 16.84
N TYR A 161 5.21 8.27 17.69
CA TYR A 161 5.58 6.96 18.23
C TYR A 161 4.47 6.36 19.10
N LEU A 162 3.86 7.14 19.99
CA LEU A 162 2.77 6.70 20.84
C LEU A 162 1.51 6.34 20.03
N MET A 163 1.15 7.15 19.04
CA MET A 163 -0.01 6.88 18.18
C MET A 163 0.17 5.63 17.32
N ARG A 164 1.37 5.35 16.82
CA ARG A 164 1.70 4.10 16.12
C ARG A 164 1.63 2.86 17.00
N ASN A 165 1.79 3.03 18.31
CA ASN A 165 1.73 1.96 19.30
C ASN A 165 0.43 1.97 20.12
N LYS A 166 -0.64 2.59 19.62
CA LYS A 166 -1.95 2.63 20.28
C LYS A 166 -2.41 1.23 20.68
N GLY A 167 -2.84 1.08 21.93
CA GLY A 167 -3.30 -0.20 22.49
C GLY A 167 -2.18 -1.16 22.91
N LYS A 168 -0.91 -0.76 22.82
CA LYS A 168 0.25 -1.53 23.29
C LYS A 168 0.91 -0.82 24.46
N THR A 169 1.39 -1.60 25.44
CA THR A 169 2.22 -1.05 26.52
C THR A 169 3.61 -0.71 25.97
N VAL A 170 4.04 0.53 26.12
CA VAL A 170 5.35 1.03 25.69
C VAL A 170 6.16 1.38 26.93
N THR A 171 7.38 0.85 27.05
CA THR A 171 8.25 1.16 28.19
C THR A 171 9.01 2.47 27.94
N ARG A 172 9.45 3.08 29.05
CA ARG A 172 10.24 4.33 29.01
C ARG A 172 11.52 4.18 28.19
N GLU A 173 12.19 3.02 28.32
CA GLU A 173 13.43 2.72 27.62
C GLU A 173 13.20 2.71 26.11
N LYS A 174 12.12 2.06 25.64
CA LYS A 174 11.75 2.05 24.22
C LYS A 174 11.40 3.44 23.66
N ILE A 175 10.76 4.28 24.46
CA ILE A 175 10.46 5.67 24.08
C ILE A 175 11.79 6.44 23.89
N LEU A 176 12.71 6.31 24.85
CA LEU A 176 14.00 6.99 24.79
C LEU A 176 14.83 6.55 23.58
N GLU A 177 14.87 5.27 23.27
CA GLU A 177 15.57 4.72 22.11
C GLU A 177 15.00 5.18 20.76
N GLN A 178 13.68 5.37 20.67
CA GLN A 178 13.00 5.65 19.39
C GLN A 178 12.80 7.14 19.12
N VAL A 179 12.71 7.95 20.17
CA VAL A 179 12.43 9.40 20.07
C VAL A 179 13.69 10.24 20.25
N TRP A 180 14.66 9.77 21.02
CA TRP A 180 15.94 10.44 21.26
C TRP A 180 17.10 9.51 20.89
N ASP A 181 18.18 10.08 20.33
CA ASP A 181 19.41 9.33 20.11
C ASP A 181 20.15 9.06 21.44
N VAL A 182 21.22 8.28 21.36
CA VAL A 182 22.06 7.90 22.53
C VAL A 182 22.64 9.11 23.28
N ASN A 183 22.67 10.30 22.64
CA ASN A 183 23.16 11.56 23.19
C ASN A 183 22.02 12.50 23.67
N GLY A 184 20.77 12.01 23.69
CA GLY A 184 19.60 12.78 24.12
C GLY A 184 19.15 13.87 23.13
N LYS A 185 19.65 13.85 21.89
CA LYS A 185 19.21 14.74 20.83
C LYS A 185 18.12 14.08 19.99
N CYS A 186 17.03 14.81 19.75
CA CYS A 186 16.03 14.41 18.76
C CYS A 186 16.68 14.40 17.37
N PRO A 187 16.55 13.32 16.57
CA PRO A 187 17.11 13.31 15.22
C PRO A 187 16.47 14.40 14.37
N ASP A 188 17.25 15.37 13.91
CA ASP A 188 16.84 16.47 13.02
C ASP A 188 16.44 16.03 11.60
N ARG A 189 15.98 14.80 11.41
CA ARG A 189 15.80 14.21 10.07
C ARG A 189 14.61 14.74 9.27
N TYR A 190 13.83 15.66 9.84
CA TYR A 190 12.55 16.05 9.23
C TYR A 190 12.25 17.55 9.22
N PHE A 191 13.21 18.41 9.59
CA PHE A 191 13.06 19.85 9.56
C PHE A 191 14.22 20.48 8.80
N GLY A 192 14.12 20.42 7.46
CA GLY A 192 14.98 21.12 6.52
C GLY A 192 14.15 21.69 5.40
#